data_b754584c99c7be6f82d2f45d1700cb7d
#
_entry.id   b754584c99c7be6f82d2f45d1700cb7d
#
_cell.length_a   1.000
_cell.length_b   1.000
_cell.length_c   1.000
_cell.angle_alpha   90.00
_cell.angle_beta   90.00
_cell.angle_gamma   90.00
#
_symmetry.space_group_name_H-M   'P 1'
#
loop_
_entity.id
_entity.type
_entity.pdbx_description
1 polymer ?
#
loop_
_entity_poly.entity_id
_entity_poly.type
_entity_poly.pdbx_seq_one_letter_code
_entity_poly.pdbx_strand_id
1 'polypeptide(L)'
;MTPPRPCLARRARRLARNACIALVAGAALAAQVAHAAFPDHPLRMVVPFPAGGATDLMARALAQELGTALGQQVVIDNRGGAGGAIGAEAVANAPKDGYTLLFATMGTQAINPALYPKLRYEPLRDFAPISLTHLTPRVLVVSSGLPARSVKELIALAKQKPGSLTYGSAGNGSSSHLAGALFARDAGVDMVHVPYKGSAPLLTDVLAGRVDMTFDSYAIYEEHLKSGRVRVLASTGARRMPSLPQVPTIAEAGLPGYELSNWLGLMAPAGTPPDVLRTLHAATVKAMAAPSQKTQLEPLGIEPVSSTPEAFAKTIRDEQKRWADVIRQGRISAD
;
A
#
# COMPACT_ATOMS: atom_id res chain seq x y z
N MET A 1 29.93 5.61 -90.26
CA MET A 1 29.22 4.89 -89.20
C MET A 1 29.95 5.15 -87.90
N THR A 2 29.42 6.01 -87.02
CA THR A 2 29.97 6.37 -85.74
C THR A 2 29.29 5.56 -84.70
N PRO A 3 29.99 4.88 -83.77
CA PRO A 3 29.37 4.04 -82.71
C PRO A 3 28.72 4.91 -81.60
N PRO A 4 27.64 4.47 -81.02
CA PRO A 4 26.91 5.24 -79.97
C PRO A 4 27.69 5.32 -78.64
N ARG A 5 27.67 6.51 -78.06
CA ARG A 5 28.39 6.88 -76.87
C ARG A 5 27.82 6.17 -75.62
N PRO A 6 28.59 5.32 -74.86
CA PRO A 6 28.09 4.53 -73.69
C PRO A 6 27.97 5.35 -72.38
N CYS A 7 28.14 6.69 -72.45
CA CYS A 7 28.27 7.49 -71.20
C CYS A 7 26.94 7.90 -70.56
N LEU A 8 25.88 8.04 -71.35
CA LEU A 8 24.56 8.48 -70.83
C LEU A 8 23.84 7.40 -70.03
N ALA A 9 23.95 6.15 -70.46
CA ALA A 9 23.29 5.03 -69.77
C ALA A 9 23.87 4.73 -68.35
N ARG A 10 25.19 4.97 -68.18
CA ARG A 10 25.85 4.82 -66.89
C ARG A 10 25.48 5.93 -65.89
N ARG A 11 25.28 7.16 -66.31
CA ARG A 11 24.81 8.28 -65.48
C ARG A 11 23.37 8.11 -65.05
N ALA A 12 22.48 7.69 -65.97
CA ALA A 12 21.09 7.42 -65.62
C ALA A 12 20.94 6.29 -64.53
N ARG A 13 21.71 5.19 -64.66
CA ARG A 13 21.73 4.13 -63.71
C ARG A 13 22.29 4.54 -62.34
N ARG A 14 23.28 5.42 -62.26
CA ARG A 14 23.80 5.97 -60.99
C ARG A 14 22.80 6.92 -60.35
N LEU A 15 22.11 7.76 -61.09
CA LEU A 15 21.06 8.65 -60.56
C LEU A 15 19.84 7.84 -60.00
N ALA A 16 19.40 6.82 -60.72
CA ALA A 16 18.31 5.94 -60.28
C ALA A 16 18.69 5.16 -59.00
N ARG A 17 19.96 4.68 -58.94
CA ARG A 17 20.44 3.98 -57.74
C ARG A 17 20.54 4.89 -56.50
N ASN A 18 21.00 6.12 -56.70
CA ASN A 18 21.10 7.11 -55.61
C ASN A 18 19.71 7.59 -55.17
N ALA A 19 18.74 7.72 -56.07
CA ALA A 19 17.36 8.04 -55.74
C ALA A 19 16.69 6.89 -54.97
N CYS A 20 16.90 5.62 -55.31
CA CYS A 20 16.42 4.48 -54.56
C CYS A 20 17.04 4.40 -53.16
N ILE A 21 18.37 4.66 -53.04
CA ILE A 21 19.04 4.68 -51.73
C ILE A 21 18.50 5.82 -50.85
N ALA A 22 18.27 7.00 -51.42
CA ALA A 22 17.68 8.13 -50.71
C ALA A 22 16.23 7.86 -50.24
N LEU A 23 15.42 7.18 -51.10
CA LEU A 23 14.06 6.76 -50.73
C LEU A 23 14.06 5.70 -49.63
N VAL A 24 14.95 4.71 -49.69
CA VAL A 24 15.09 3.67 -48.63
C VAL A 24 15.63 4.27 -47.35
N ALA A 25 16.58 5.18 -47.40
CA ALA A 25 17.09 5.90 -46.22
C ALA A 25 16.01 6.82 -45.62
N GLY A 26 15.21 7.50 -46.44
CA GLY A 26 14.08 8.31 -46.02
C GLY A 26 12.96 7.48 -45.38
N ALA A 27 12.66 6.30 -45.93
CA ALA A 27 11.70 5.37 -45.34
C ALA A 27 12.21 4.73 -44.02
N ALA A 28 13.51 4.49 -43.89
CA ALA A 28 14.13 3.98 -42.67
C ALA A 28 14.16 5.05 -41.54
N LEU A 29 14.30 6.34 -41.87
CA LEU A 29 14.16 7.43 -40.88
C LEU A 29 12.70 7.70 -40.50
N ALA A 30 11.74 7.49 -41.40
CA ALA A 30 10.31 7.61 -41.11
C ALA A 30 9.76 6.43 -40.28
N ALA A 31 10.47 5.31 -40.27
CA ALA A 31 10.20 4.16 -39.42
C ALA A 31 10.82 4.28 -37.99
N GLN A 32 11.26 5.46 -37.57
CA GLN A 32 11.34 5.77 -36.15
C GLN A 32 9.91 5.77 -35.64
N VAL A 33 9.47 4.56 -35.26
CA VAL A 33 8.21 4.29 -34.57
C VAL A 33 8.04 5.37 -33.53
N ALA A 34 7.10 6.27 -33.74
CA ALA A 34 6.58 7.10 -32.68
C ALA A 34 6.13 6.09 -31.59
N HIS A 35 7.00 5.82 -30.63
CA HIS A 35 6.57 5.17 -29.40
C HIS A 35 5.49 6.09 -28.87
N ALA A 36 4.25 5.66 -28.98
CA ALA A 36 3.14 6.36 -28.37
C ALA A 36 3.57 6.64 -26.94
N ALA A 37 3.57 7.93 -26.56
CA ALA A 37 4.05 8.32 -25.24
C ALA A 37 3.21 7.60 -24.20
N PHE A 38 3.85 6.79 -23.34
CA PHE A 38 3.16 6.12 -22.24
C PHE A 38 2.58 7.16 -21.25
N PRO A 39 1.30 7.00 -20.82
CA PRO A 39 0.31 6.03 -21.29
C PRO A 39 -0.53 6.55 -22.47
N ASP A 40 -0.89 5.67 -23.41
CA ASP A 40 -1.75 5.98 -24.57
C ASP A 40 -3.16 5.37 -24.46
N HIS A 41 -3.41 4.54 -23.44
CA HIS A 41 -4.72 3.96 -23.14
C HIS A 41 -4.92 3.80 -21.60
N PRO A 42 -6.14 3.47 -21.13
CA PRO A 42 -6.42 3.33 -19.70
C PRO A 42 -5.55 2.32 -18.99
N LEU A 43 -5.16 2.65 -17.74
CA LEU A 43 -4.45 1.75 -16.82
C LEU A 43 -5.43 0.97 -15.96
N ARG A 44 -5.00 -0.19 -15.50
CA ARG A 44 -5.72 -1.00 -14.52
C ARG A 44 -4.97 -1.01 -13.19
N MET A 45 -5.64 -0.62 -12.10
CA MET A 45 -5.13 -0.71 -10.74
C MET A 45 -5.83 -1.85 -10.01
N VAL A 46 -5.10 -2.93 -9.75
CA VAL A 46 -5.61 -4.07 -8.98
C VAL A 46 -5.57 -3.72 -7.50
N VAL A 47 -6.74 -3.78 -6.88
CA VAL A 47 -6.94 -3.61 -5.42
C VAL A 47 -7.14 -5.00 -4.82
N PRO A 48 -6.24 -5.49 -3.95
CA PRO A 48 -6.27 -6.87 -3.46
C PRO A 48 -7.33 -7.12 -2.36
N PHE A 49 -8.40 -6.34 -2.34
CA PHE A 49 -9.50 -6.43 -1.38
C PHE A 49 -10.86 -6.12 -2.05
N PRO A 50 -11.98 -6.56 -1.45
CA PRO A 50 -13.31 -6.27 -1.96
C PRO A 50 -13.59 -4.76 -2.07
N ALA A 51 -14.45 -4.40 -3.01
CA ALA A 51 -14.95 -3.05 -3.18
C ALA A 51 -15.70 -2.54 -1.93
N GLY A 52 -15.67 -1.21 -1.70
CA GLY A 52 -16.36 -0.54 -0.61
C GLY A 52 -15.61 -0.52 0.72
N GLY A 53 -14.45 -1.18 0.84
CA GLY A 53 -13.60 -1.11 2.02
C GLY A 53 -12.66 0.10 2.01
N ALA A 54 -11.96 0.33 3.13
CA ALA A 54 -11.00 1.44 3.27
C ALA A 54 -9.88 1.42 2.21
N THR A 55 -9.40 0.23 1.83
CA THR A 55 -8.39 0.08 0.77
C THR A 55 -8.94 0.50 -0.59
N ASP A 56 -10.19 0.16 -0.89
CA ASP A 56 -10.86 0.54 -2.15
C ASP A 56 -11.09 2.07 -2.21
N LEU A 57 -11.50 2.67 -1.10
CA LEU A 57 -11.67 4.12 -0.99
C LEU A 57 -10.37 4.87 -1.29
N MET A 58 -9.25 4.46 -0.68
CA MET A 58 -7.93 5.06 -0.93
C MET A 58 -7.46 4.84 -2.37
N ALA A 59 -7.70 3.64 -2.92
CA ALA A 59 -7.36 3.32 -4.30
C ALA A 59 -8.13 4.20 -5.30
N ARG A 60 -9.43 4.43 -5.06
CA ARG A 60 -10.25 5.31 -5.93
C ARG A 60 -9.85 6.77 -5.84
N ALA A 61 -9.54 7.27 -4.64
CA ALA A 61 -9.01 8.61 -4.46
C ALA A 61 -7.68 8.79 -5.22
N LEU A 62 -6.76 7.84 -5.10
CA LEU A 62 -5.51 7.87 -5.87
C LEU A 62 -5.77 7.74 -7.39
N ALA A 63 -6.63 6.81 -7.82
CA ALA A 63 -6.90 6.55 -9.24
C ALA A 63 -7.44 7.79 -9.96
N GLN A 64 -8.28 8.58 -9.30
CA GLN A 64 -8.83 9.82 -9.84
C GLN A 64 -7.71 10.84 -10.12
N GLU A 65 -6.87 11.12 -9.13
CA GLU A 65 -5.79 12.10 -9.26
C GLU A 65 -4.66 11.61 -10.16
N LEU A 66 -4.34 10.31 -10.09
CA LEU A 66 -3.35 9.68 -10.96
C LEU A 66 -3.81 9.73 -12.43
N GLY A 67 -5.10 9.48 -12.68
CA GLY A 67 -5.69 9.61 -14.02
C GLY A 67 -5.59 11.03 -14.55
N THR A 68 -5.86 12.03 -13.73
CA THR A 68 -5.68 13.45 -14.06
C THR A 68 -4.20 13.76 -14.38
N ALA A 69 -3.27 13.23 -13.59
CA ALA A 69 -1.84 13.47 -13.78
C ALA A 69 -1.27 12.80 -15.04
N LEU A 70 -1.79 11.63 -15.41
CA LEU A 70 -1.37 10.85 -16.58
C LEU A 70 -2.12 11.21 -17.87
N GLY A 71 -3.26 11.89 -17.79
CA GLY A 71 -4.15 12.13 -18.92
C GLY A 71 -4.87 10.89 -19.45
N GLN A 72 -4.91 9.81 -18.65
CA GLN A 72 -5.54 8.53 -18.98
C GLN A 72 -6.32 7.98 -17.79
N GLN A 73 -7.43 7.31 -18.04
CA GLN A 73 -8.24 6.73 -16.97
C GLN A 73 -7.48 5.61 -16.21
N VAL A 74 -7.62 5.57 -14.89
CA VAL A 74 -7.15 4.46 -14.04
C VAL A 74 -8.36 3.69 -13.53
N VAL A 75 -8.54 2.47 -14.05
CA VAL A 75 -9.69 1.60 -13.75
C VAL A 75 -9.34 0.71 -12.54
N ILE A 76 -10.20 0.72 -11.52
CA ILE A 76 -10.07 -0.14 -10.34
C ILE A 76 -10.57 -1.55 -10.65
N ASP A 77 -9.74 -2.55 -10.34
CA ASP A 77 -10.04 -3.98 -10.43
C ASP A 77 -9.89 -4.63 -9.05
N ASN A 78 -11.00 -4.86 -8.34
CA ASN A 78 -10.99 -5.44 -7.00
C ASN A 78 -10.83 -6.97 -7.08
N ARG A 79 -9.69 -7.50 -6.58
CA ARG A 79 -9.37 -8.94 -6.55
C ARG A 79 -8.98 -9.37 -5.15
N GLY A 80 -9.99 -9.58 -4.29
CA GLY A 80 -9.80 -10.03 -2.91
C GLY A 80 -9.53 -11.54 -2.80
N GLY A 81 -9.11 -11.95 -1.60
CA GLY A 81 -8.94 -13.35 -1.19
C GLY A 81 -7.51 -13.65 -0.70
N ALA A 82 -7.40 -14.62 0.22
CA ALA A 82 -6.15 -15.07 0.84
C ALA A 82 -5.27 -13.90 1.35
N GLY A 83 -5.84 -13.00 2.16
CA GLY A 83 -5.11 -11.81 2.66
C GLY A 83 -4.61 -10.87 1.56
N GLY A 84 -5.26 -10.86 0.38
CA GLY A 84 -4.85 -10.06 -0.78
C GLY A 84 -3.85 -10.77 -1.72
N ALA A 85 -3.45 -12.00 -1.41
CA ALA A 85 -2.46 -12.73 -2.20
C ALA A 85 -2.94 -12.98 -3.65
N ILE A 86 -4.25 -13.23 -3.85
CA ILE A 86 -4.81 -13.47 -5.20
C ILE A 86 -4.64 -12.24 -6.09
N GLY A 87 -4.93 -11.06 -5.59
CA GLY A 87 -4.75 -9.81 -6.34
C GLY A 87 -3.29 -9.51 -6.63
N ALA A 88 -2.41 -9.72 -5.65
CA ALA A 88 -0.97 -9.53 -5.83
C ALA A 88 -0.39 -10.51 -6.86
N GLU A 89 -0.73 -11.80 -6.79
CA GLU A 89 -0.31 -12.82 -7.77
C GLU A 89 -0.76 -12.46 -9.19
N ALA A 90 -1.98 -11.94 -9.34
CA ALA A 90 -2.49 -11.53 -10.65
C ALA A 90 -1.65 -10.42 -11.30
N VAL A 91 -1.10 -9.48 -10.49
CA VAL A 91 -0.22 -8.42 -10.98
C VAL A 91 1.20 -8.93 -11.21
N ALA A 92 1.73 -9.79 -10.33
CA ALA A 92 3.05 -10.41 -10.53
C ALA A 92 3.20 -11.09 -11.89
N ASN A 93 2.08 -11.67 -12.40
CA ASN A 93 2.01 -12.38 -13.68
C ASN A 93 1.47 -11.51 -14.85
N ALA A 94 1.23 -10.21 -14.63
CA ALA A 94 0.74 -9.32 -15.68
C ALA A 94 1.84 -8.90 -16.67
N PRO A 95 1.47 -8.38 -17.86
CA PRO A 95 2.43 -7.76 -18.78
C PRO A 95 3.27 -6.67 -18.10
N LYS A 96 4.54 -6.58 -18.50
CA LYS A 96 5.53 -5.67 -17.89
C LYS A 96 5.57 -4.32 -18.62
N ASP A 97 4.42 -3.81 -19.00
CA ASP A 97 4.25 -2.61 -19.84
C ASP A 97 3.84 -1.36 -19.04
N GLY A 98 3.55 -1.52 -17.74
CA GLY A 98 3.13 -0.44 -16.85
C GLY A 98 1.62 -0.17 -16.84
N TYR A 99 0.81 -0.86 -17.63
CA TYR A 99 -0.64 -0.67 -17.66
C TYR A 99 -1.40 -1.47 -16.58
N THR A 100 -0.75 -2.42 -15.93
CA THR A 100 -1.33 -3.12 -14.77
C THR A 100 -0.52 -2.80 -13.52
N LEU A 101 -1.16 -2.19 -12.54
CA LEU A 101 -0.55 -1.75 -11.29
C LEU A 101 -1.16 -2.49 -10.11
N LEU A 102 -0.39 -2.70 -9.06
CA LEU A 102 -0.86 -3.19 -7.77
C LEU A 102 -0.99 -2.03 -6.79
N PHE A 103 -2.17 -1.86 -6.20
CA PHE A 103 -2.32 -1.09 -4.99
C PHE A 103 -1.90 -1.95 -3.80
N ALA A 104 -0.59 -1.98 -3.59
CA ALA A 104 0.07 -2.83 -2.61
C ALA A 104 -0.26 -2.40 -1.18
N THR A 105 -0.26 -3.34 -0.26
CA THR A 105 -0.45 -3.09 1.18
C THR A 105 0.65 -3.73 2.00
N MET A 106 0.84 -3.28 3.23
CA MET A 106 1.73 -3.93 4.19
C MET A 106 1.42 -5.43 4.31
N GLY A 107 0.12 -5.78 4.28
CA GLY A 107 -0.32 -7.18 4.29
C GLY A 107 0.28 -7.98 3.14
N THR A 108 0.10 -7.52 1.90
CA THR A 108 0.55 -8.26 0.73
C THR A 108 2.06 -8.29 0.56
N GLN A 109 2.78 -7.24 0.98
CA GLN A 109 4.21 -7.10 0.68
C GLN A 109 5.14 -7.40 1.86
N ALA A 110 4.65 -7.34 3.10
CA ALA A 110 5.51 -7.54 4.27
C ALA A 110 5.03 -8.66 5.20
N ILE A 111 3.71 -8.86 5.34
CA ILE A 111 3.14 -9.84 6.27
C ILE A 111 2.96 -11.20 5.60
N ASN A 112 2.32 -11.24 4.44
CA ASN A 112 2.00 -12.50 3.74
C ASN A 112 3.23 -13.40 3.48
N PRO A 113 4.43 -12.87 3.16
CA PRO A 113 5.62 -13.70 2.99
C PRO A 113 5.99 -14.54 4.22
N ALA A 114 5.71 -14.03 5.42
CA ALA A 114 5.96 -14.75 6.66
C ALA A 114 4.76 -15.59 7.13
N LEU A 115 3.54 -15.23 6.70
CA LEU A 115 2.30 -15.83 7.16
C LEU A 115 1.82 -17.01 6.30
N TYR A 116 2.07 -16.95 4.98
CA TYR A 116 1.60 -17.95 4.01
C TYR A 116 2.77 -18.77 3.43
N PRO A 117 3.00 -20.02 3.89
CA PRO A 117 4.15 -20.82 3.41
C PRO A 117 4.13 -21.14 1.90
N LYS A 118 2.95 -21.08 1.27
CA LYS A 118 2.76 -21.39 -0.16
C LYS A 118 2.40 -20.15 -0.97
N LEU A 119 2.98 -19.00 -0.61
CA LEU A 119 2.78 -17.76 -1.37
C LEU A 119 3.37 -17.90 -2.78
N ARG A 120 2.61 -17.48 -3.80
CA ARG A 120 2.99 -17.64 -5.21
C ARG A 120 3.61 -16.39 -5.83
N TYR A 121 4.04 -15.45 -5.02
CA TYR A 121 4.82 -14.30 -5.43
C TYR A 121 5.85 -13.95 -4.36
N GLU A 122 6.88 -13.23 -4.76
CA GLU A 122 7.90 -12.70 -3.87
C GLU A 122 7.95 -11.17 -4.03
N PRO A 123 7.72 -10.38 -2.98
CA PRO A 123 7.55 -8.93 -3.09
C PRO A 123 8.72 -8.28 -3.81
N LEU A 124 9.74 -7.93 -3.61
CA LEU A 124 10.76 -7.17 -4.35
C LEU A 124 11.39 -7.89 -5.54
N ARG A 125 11.10 -9.18 -5.76
CA ARG A 125 11.50 -9.91 -6.97
C ARG A 125 10.49 -9.73 -8.09
N ASP A 126 9.19 -9.83 -7.75
CA ASP A 126 8.13 -9.91 -8.74
C ASP A 126 7.43 -8.55 -8.98
N PHE A 127 7.79 -7.53 -8.18
CA PHE A 127 7.25 -6.18 -8.29
C PHE A 127 8.34 -5.12 -8.29
N ALA A 128 8.10 -4.05 -9.04
CA ALA A 128 8.86 -2.81 -9.03
C ALA A 128 8.11 -1.76 -8.19
N PRO A 129 8.64 -1.30 -7.05
CA PRO A 129 8.06 -0.23 -6.27
C PRO A 129 8.01 1.08 -7.05
N ILE A 130 6.87 1.81 -6.96
CA ILE A 130 6.68 3.13 -7.56
C ILE A 130 6.72 4.19 -6.46
N SER A 131 5.83 4.11 -5.49
CA SER A 131 5.79 5.03 -4.33
C SER A 131 4.94 4.45 -3.20
N LEU A 132 5.34 4.69 -1.96
CA LEU A 132 4.43 4.70 -0.82
C LEU A 132 3.38 5.79 -1.07
N THR A 133 2.12 5.56 -0.74
CA THR A 133 1.03 6.51 -1.04
C THR A 133 0.22 6.90 0.19
N HIS A 134 -0.01 5.97 1.11
CA HIS A 134 -0.83 6.23 2.29
C HIS A 134 -0.23 5.59 3.53
N LEU A 135 -0.36 6.29 4.65
CA LEU A 135 -0.16 5.76 5.99
C LEU A 135 -1.50 5.75 6.73
N THR A 136 -1.80 4.65 7.41
CA THR A 136 -3.02 4.50 8.19
C THR A 136 -2.68 4.01 9.59
N PRO A 137 -2.23 4.91 10.48
CA PRO A 137 -2.00 4.55 11.87
C PRO A 137 -3.30 4.04 12.49
N ARG A 138 -3.17 3.14 13.46
CA ARG A 138 -4.29 2.65 14.27
C ARG A 138 -4.42 3.50 15.52
N VAL A 139 -5.56 3.38 16.19
CA VAL A 139 -5.76 3.93 17.53
C VAL A 139 -5.91 2.78 18.52
N LEU A 140 -5.26 2.92 19.67
CA LEU A 140 -5.47 2.07 20.82
C LEU A 140 -6.75 2.52 21.52
N VAL A 141 -7.80 1.76 21.31
CA VAL A 141 -9.13 1.98 21.87
C VAL A 141 -9.34 1.04 23.05
N VAL A 142 -9.84 1.56 24.14
CA VAL A 142 -10.26 0.77 25.30
C VAL A 142 -11.76 0.94 25.57
N SER A 143 -12.40 -0.12 26.09
CA SER A 143 -13.79 -0.04 26.54
C SER A 143 -13.93 0.98 27.67
N SER A 144 -15.08 1.63 27.80
CA SER A 144 -15.32 2.64 28.85
C SER A 144 -15.21 2.07 30.26
N GLY A 145 -15.48 0.77 30.45
CA GLY A 145 -15.38 0.06 31.73
C GLY A 145 -13.96 -0.24 32.19
N LEU A 146 -12.97 -0.22 31.29
CA LEU A 146 -11.59 -0.49 31.68
C LEU A 146 -11.02 0.67 32.51
N PRO A 147 -10.40 0.43 33.70
CA PRO A 147 -9.94 1.50 34.60
C PRO A 147 -8.69 2.26 34.09
N ALA A 148 -8.05 1.84 32.98
CA ALA A 148 -6.89 2.50 32.41
C ALA A 148 -7.28 3.76 31.60
N ARG A 149 -6.60 4.89 31.87
CA ARG A 149 -6.78 6.18 31.20
C ARG A 149 -5.54 6.63 30.42
N SER A 150 -4.48 5.86 30.48
CA SER A 150 -3.22 6.10 29.77
C SER A 150 -2.56 4.77 29.37
N VAL A 151 -1.63 4.81 28.43
CA VAL A 151 -0.83 3.64 28.04
C VAL A 151 -0.04 3.09 29.22
N LYS A 152 0.51 3.97 30.08
CA LYS A 152 1.24 3.55 31.29
C LYS A 152 0.35 2.80 32.27
N GLU A 153 -0.86 3.29 32.51
CA GLU A 153 -1.83 2.62 33.39
C GLU A 153 -2.27 1.27 32.80
N LEU A 154 -2.48 1.20 31.47
CA LEU A 154 -2.82 -0.03 30.78
C LEU A 154 -1.71 -1.08 30.94
N ILE A 155 -0.46 -0.70 30.71
CA ILE A 155 0.69 -1.59 30.90
C ILE A 155 0.81 -2.04 32.36
N ALA A 156 0.62 -1.13 33.32
CA ALA A 156 0.64 -1.47 34.74
C ALA A 156 -0.45 -2.48 35.10
N LEU A 157 -1.67 -2.27 34.61
CA LEU A 157 -2.81 -3.19 34.82
C LEU A 157 -2.53 -4.58 34.23
N ALA A 158 -2.00 -4.64 33.01
CA ALA A 158 -1.64 -5.90 32.35
C ALA A 158 -0.54 -6.66 33.13
N LYS A 159 0.45 -5.95 33.67
CA LYS A 159 1.51 -6.55 34.50
C LYS A 159 1.01 -7.06 35.85
N GLN A 160 0.02 -6.37 36.48
CA GLN A 160 -0.58 -6.82 37.72
C GLN A 160 -1.38 -8.11 37.57
N LYS A 161 -2.00 -8.33 36.42
CA LYS A 161 -2.87 -9.48 36.14
C LYS A 161 -2.51 -10.09 34.76
N PRO A 162 -1.39 -10.80 34.64
CA PRO A 162 -1.00 -11.42 33.37
C PRO A 162 -2.11 -12.32 32.81
N GLY A 163 -2.36 -12.24 31.50
CA GLY A 163 -3.38 -13.04 30.82
C GLY A 163 -4.83 -12.67 31.12
N SER A 164 -5.10 -11.61 31.90
CA SER A 164 -6.48 -11.21 32.22
C SER A 164 -7.07 -10.21 31.23
N LEU A 165 -6.24 -9.40 30.56
CA LEU A 165 -6.71 -8.42 29.58
C LEU A 165 -6.86 -9.07 28.21
N THR A 166 -7.97 -8.71 27.56
CA THR A 166 -8.28 -9.17 26.20
C THR A 166 -8.07 -8.06 25.18
N TYR A 167 -7.46 -8.39 24.03
CA TYR A 167 -7.45 -7.50 22.89
C TYR A 167 -8.12 -8.15 21.67
N GLY A 168 -9.07 -7.43 21.08
CA GLY A 168 -9.77 -7.87 19.89
C GLY A 168 -9.07 -7.46 18.61
N SER A 169 -9.23 -8.26 17.57
CA SER A 169 -8.75 -7.94 16.22
C SER A 169 -9.78 -8.25 15.15
N ALA A 170 -9.59 -7.67 13.96
CA ALA A 170 -10.41 -7.97 12.78
C ALA A 170 -10.11 -9.35 12.15
N GLY A 171 -9.34 -10.17 12.84
CA GLY A 171 -8.98 -11.55 12.47
C GLY A 171 -7.50 -11.83 12.59
N ASN A 172 -7.14 -13.11 12.55
CA ASN A 172 -5.75 -13.55 12.59
C ASN A 172 -4.94 -12.91 11.44
N GLY A 173 -3.71 -12.45 11.75
CA GLY A 173 -2.84 -11.79 10.77
C GLY A 173 -3.27 -10.39 10.33
N SER A 174 -4.42 -9.87 10.81
CA SER A 174 -4.82 -8.51 10.54
C SER A 174 -3.90 -7.48 11.19
N SER A 175 -3.87 -6.24 10.68
CA SER A 175 -3.07 -5.16 11.28
C SER A 175 -3.47 -4.86 12.73
N SER A 176 -4.73 -5.08 13.13
CA SER A 176 -5.19 -4.95 14.52
C SER A 176 -4.63 -6.07 15.40
N HIS A 177 -4.58 -7.32 14.92
CA HIS A 177 -3.92 -8.41 15.62
C HIS A 177 -2.43 -8.12 15.82
N LEU A 178 -1.74 -7.77 14.74
CA LEU A 178 -0.29 -7.52 14.77
C LEU A 178 0.07 -6.32 15.66
N ALA A 179 -0.78 -5.28 15.69
CA ALA A 179 -0.58 -4.15 16.59
C ALA A 179 -0.67 -4.57 18.07
N GLY A 180 -1.65 -5.40 18.42
CA GLY A 180 -1.78 -5.93 19.77
C GLY A 180 -0.62 -6.85 20.15
N ALA A 181 -0.22 -7.75 19.27
CA ALA A 181 0.92 -8.64 19.50
C ALA A 181 2.24 -7.87 19.66
N LEU A 182 2.46 -6.83 18.82
CA LEU A 182 3.61 -5.93 18.93
C LEU A 182 3.61 -5.19 20.28
N PHE A 183 2.45 -4.66 20.68
CA PHE A 183 2.28 -3.98 21.96
C PHE A 183 2.58 -4.91 23.15
N ALA A 184 2.03 -6.13 23.14
CA ALA A 184 2.27 -7.11 24.18
C ALA A 184 3.76 -7.45 24.31
N ARG A 185 4.43 -7.69 23.19
CA ARG A 185 5.87 -7.97 23.14
C ARG A 185 6.69 -6.80 23.69
N ASP A 186 6.48 -5.59 23.16
CA ASP A 186 7.31 -4.43 23.48
C ASP A 186 7.09 -3.93 24.90
N ALA A 187 5.86 -4.07 25.42
CA ALA A 187 5.53 -3.74 26.81
C ALA A 187 5.91 -4.87 27.80
N GLY A 188 6.24 -6.06 27.33
CA GLY A 188 6.52 -7.23 28.16
C GLY A 188 5.29 -7.62 29.01
N VAL A 189 4.11 -7.70 28.39
CA VAL A 189 2.83 -8.05 29.02
C VAL A 189 2.19 -9.24 28.34
N ASP A 190 1.43 -10.01 29.12
CA ASP A 190 0.62 -11.12 28.64
C ASP A 190 -0.84 -10.68 28.49
N MET A 191 -1.41 -10.84 27.28
CA MET A 191 -2.77 -10.47 26.94
C MET A 191 -3.40 -11.55 26.05
N VAL A 192 -4.70 -11.77 26.18
CA VAL A 192 -5.45 -12.76 25.39
C VAL A 192 -5.95 -12.14 24.09
N HIS A 193 -5.57 -12.71 22.96
CA HIS A 193 -6.09 -12.32 21.66
C HIS A 193 -7.46 -12.91 21.37
N VAL A 194 -8.41 -12.09 20.92
CA VAL A 194 -9.77 -12.49 20.53
C VAL A 194 -9.98 -12.12 19.05
N PRO A 195 -9.89 -13.08 18.11
CA PRO A 195 -10.08 -12.81 16.68
C PRO A 195 -11.56 -12.71 16.30
N TYR A 196 -11.91 -11.73 15.48
CA TYR A 196 -13.24 -11.52 14.91
C TYR A 196 -13.20 -11.65 13.37
N LYS A 197 -14.37 -11.78 12.76
CA LYS A 197 -14.54 -11.76 11.29
C LYS A 197 -14.71 -10.33 10.77
N GLY A 198 -13.74 -9.44 11.08
CA GLY A 198 -13.77 -8.02 10.72
C GLY A 198 -14.01 -7.08 11.91
N SER A 199 -13.89 -5.78 11.65
CA SER A 199 -13.99 -4.73 12.68
C SER A 199 -15.41 -4.48 13.16
N ALA A 200 -16.46 -4.77 12.38
CA ALA A 200 -17.84 -4.49 12.79
C ALA A 200 -18.32 -5.35 13.99
N PRO A 201 -18.16 -6.69 14.00
CA PRO A 201 -18.47 -7.48 15.19
C PRO A 201 -17.55 -7.16 16.37
N LEU A 202 -16.28 -6.85 16.12
CA LEU A 202 -15.35 -6.41 17.16
C LEU A 202 -15.82 -5.13 17.84
N LEU A 203 -16.24 -4.11 17.08
CA LEU A 203 -16.78 -2.86 17.59
C LEU A 203 -17.91 -3.11 18.60
N THR A 204 -18.85 -3.99 18.25
CA THR A 204 -19.99 -4.33 19.11
C THR A 204 -19.54 -4.84 20.48
N ASP A 205 -18.54 -5.70 20.50
CA ASP A 205 -18.04 -6.32 21.75
C ASP A 205 -17.14 -5.37 22.55
N VAL A 206 -16.38 -4.51 21.91
CA VAL A 206 -15.64 -3.43 22.61
C VAL A 206 -16.61 -2.46 23.28
N LEU A 207 -17.69 -2.06 22.59
CA LEU A 207 -18.72 -1.17 23.13
C LEU A 207 -19.49 -1.79 24.29
N ALA A 208 -19.64 -3.12 24.28
CA ALA A 208 -20.30 -3.87 25.34
C ALA A 208 -19.35 -4.24 26.50
N GLY A 209 -18.05 -3.92 26.40
CA GLY A 209 -17.04 -4.27 27.40
C GLY A 209 -16.72 -5.76 27.49
N ARG A 210 -17.05 -6.56 26.45
CA ARG A 210 -16.70 -7.99 26.37
C ARG A 210 -15.25 -8.20 25.96
N VAL A 211 -14.67 -7.20 25.31
CA VAL A 211 -13.26 -7.10 24.94
C VAL A 211 -12.74 -5.80 25.54
N ASP A 212 -11.59 -5.86 26.20
CA ASP A 212 -11.05 -4.73 26.95
C ASP A 212 -10.49 -3.64 26.02
N MET A 213 -9.80 -4.05 24.93
CA MET A 213 -9.15 -3.11 24.02
C MET A 213 -9.03 -3.65 22.59
N THR A 214 -8.71 -2.73 21.69
CA THR A 214 -8.33 -3.04 20.30
C THR A 214 -7.39 -1.99 19.74
N PHE A 215 -6.69 -2.35 18.67
CA PHE A 215 -5.90 -1.47 17.83
C PHE A 215 -6.55 -1.41 16.44
N ASP A 216 -7.39 -0.39 16.18
CA ASP A 216 -8.17 -0.39 14.95
C ASP A 216 -8.24 1.00 14.29
N SER A 217 -8.95 1.11 13.18
CA SER A 217 -9.09 2.36 12.44
C SER A 217 -9.86 3.40 13.26
N TYR A 218 -9.35 4.62 13.33
CA TYR A 218 -10.02 5.73 14.01
C TYR A 218 -11.44 5.97 13.48
N ALA A 219 -11.61 5.92 12.15
CA ALA A 219 -12.90 6.18 11.52
C ALA A 219 -14.05 5.30 12.05
N ILE A 220 -13.75 4.07 12.49
CA ILE A 220 -14.76 3.15 13.05
C ILE A 220 -15.22 3.58 14.45
N TYR A 221 -14.34 4.24 15.22
CA TYR A 221 -14.56 4.59 16.62
C TYR A 221 -14.89 6.06 16.86
N GLU A 222 -14.80 6.91 15.85
CA GLU A 222 -14.91 8.37 15.98
C GLU A 222 -16.18 8.82 16.72
N GLU A 223 -17.35 8.34 16.30
CA GLU A 223 -18.62 8.71 16.92
C GLU A 223 -18.77 8.15 18.34
N HIS A 224 -18.21 6.97 18.57
CA HIS A 224 -18.23 6.33 19.90
C HIS A 224 -17.24 6.99 20.86
N LEU A 225 -16.18 7.59 20.37
CA LEU A 225 -15.28 8.42 21.14
C LEU A 225 -15.96 9.74 21.55
N LYS A 226 -16.64 10.42 20.61
CA LYS A 226 -17.39 11.65 20.88
C LYS A 226 -18.51 11.44 21.92
N SER A 227 -19.16 10.29 21.89
CA SER A 227 -20.21 9.92 22.86
C SER A 227 -19.70 9.32 24.17
N GLY A 228 -18.38 9.18 24.37
CA GLY A 228 -17.78 8.66 25.59
C GLY A 228 -17.94 7.16 25.81
N ARG A 229 -18.41 6.41 24.80
CA ARG A 229 -18.63 4.96 24.89
C ARG A 229 -17.34 4.14 24.86
N VAL A 230 -16.26 4.76 24.34
CA VAL A 230 -14.90 4.22 24.35
C VAL A 230 -13.91 5.33 24.67
N ARG A 231 -12.68 4.98 24.98
CA ARG A 231 -11.54 5.91 25.08
C ARG A 231 -10.46 5.53 24.10
N VAL A 232 -9.85 6.53 23.48
CA VAL A 232 -8.60 6.40 22.72
C VAL A 232 -7.47 6.80 23.65
N LEU A 233 -6.54 5.89 23.92
CA LEU A 233 -5.39 6.13 24.79
C LEU A 233 -4.19 6.68 24.03
N ALA A 234 -3.98 6.21 22.78
CA ALA A 234 -2.85 6.63 21.94
C ALA A 234 -3.08 6.24 20.47
N SER A 235 -2.30 6.83 19.57
CA SER A 235 -2.15 6.38 18.18
C SER A 235 -0.91 5.51 18.02
N THR A 236 -0.93 4.61 17.02
CA THR A 236 0.18 3.69 16.78
C THR A 236 1.26 4.25 15.85
N GLY A 237 1.04 5.41 15.24
CA GLY A 237 1.96 6.01 14.27
C GLY A 237 3.20 6.63 14.91
N ALA A 238 4.19 6.97 14.09
CA ALA A 238 5.42 7.67 14.50
C ALA A 238 5.16 9.09 15.02
N ARG A 239 4.05 9.70 14.59
CA ARG A 239 3.61 11.04 14.99
C ARG A 239 2.11 11.03 15.30
N ARG A 240 1.67 12.07 16.04
CA ARG A 240 0.22 12.22 16.33
C ARG A 240 -0.58 12.38 15.05
N MET A 241 -1.78 11.85 15.06
CA MET A 241 -2.70 11.96 13.93
C MET A 241 -3.22 13.39 13.82
N PRO A 242 -3.27 14.00 12.61
CA PRO A 242 -3.86 15.32 12.41
C PRO A 242 -5.33 15.41 12.88
N SER A 243 -6.09 14.32 12.72
CA SER A 243 -7.49 14.20 13.19
C SER A 243 -7.61 14.11 14.73
N LEU A 244 -6.52 13.79 15.45
CA LEU A 244 -6.48 13.61 16.90
C LEU A 244 -5.21 14.25 17.52
N PRO A 245 -4.98 15.55 17.37
CA PRO A 245 -3.73 16.18 17.76
C PRO A 245 -3.46 16.12 19.28
N GLN A 246 -4.50 16.00 20.11
CA GLN A 246 -4.42 15.86 21.56
C GLN A 246 -4.07 14.44 22.02
N VAL A 247 -4.25 13.42 21.15
CA VAL A 247 -3.96 12.02 21.49
C VAL A 247 -2.48 11.73 21.22
N PRO A 248 -1.71 11.29 22.23
CA PRO A 248 -0.29 10.99 22.05
C PRO A 248 -0.11 9.74 21.17
N THR A 249 1.11 9.57 20.65
CA THR A 249 1.51 8.25 20.11
C THR A 249 1.78 7.28 21.27
N ILE A 250 1.76 5.98 20.99
CA ILE A 250 2.12 4.95 22.00
C ILE A 250 3.57 5.17 22.47
N ALA A 251 4.47 5.57 21.56
CA ALA A 251 5.85 5.89 21.89
C ALA A 251 5.94 7.05 22.88
N GLU A 252 5.22 8.16 22.64
CA GLU A 252 5.15 9.31 23.57
C GLU A 252 4.50 8.93 24.90
N ALA A 253 3.52 8.03 24.87
CA ALA A 253 2.70 7.65 26.03
C ALA A 253 3.37 6.62 26.96
N GLY A 254 4.60 6.19 26.67
CA GLY A 254 5.40 5.39 27.60
C GLY A 254 5.93 4.06 27.08
N LEU A 255 5.87 3.83 25.76
CA LEU A 255 6.47 2.67 25.11
C LEU A 255 7.40 3.12 23.96
N PRO A 256 8.59 3.70 24.27
CA PRO A 256 9.50 4.21 23.27
C PRO A 256 9.86 3.16 22.22
N GLY A 257 9.90 3.56 20.93
CA GLY A 257 10.20 2.67 19.82
C GLY A 257 8.99 1.89 19.27
N TYR A 258 7.84 1.93 19.95
CA TYR A 258 6.62 1.37 19.38
C TYR A 258 6.14 2.24 18.22
N GLU A 259 6.00 1.62 17.07
CA GLU A 259 5.40 2.23 15.89
C GLU A 259 4.72 1.16 15.05
N LEU A 260 3.50 1.43 14.61
CA LEU A 260 2.80 0.66 13.59
C LEU A 260 1.93 1.60 12.78
N SER A 261 2.35 1.91 11.56
CA SER A 261 1.49 2.51 10.55
C SER A 261 1.28 1.48 9.46
N ASN A 262 0.04 1.03 9.30
CA ASN A 262 -0.28 0.26 8.12
C ASN A 262 -0.09 1.16 6.91
N TRP A 263 0.62 0.68 5.90
CA TRP A 263 0.96 1.46 4.72
C TRP A 263 0.39 0.84 3.46
N LEU A 264 0.17 1.70 2.47
CA LEU A 264 -0.21 1.33 1.12
C LEU A 264 0.71 2.03 0.12
N GLY A 265 0.89 1.43 -1.03
CA GLY A 265 1.74 1.98 -2.06
C GLY A 265 1.40 1.45 -3.44
N LEU A 266 1.95 2.08 -4.46
CA LEU A 266 1.76 1.68 -5.84
C LEU A 266 2.98 0.91 -6.32
N MET A 267 2.74 -0.22 -6.98
CA MET A 267 3.78 -1.08 -7.57
C MET A 267 3.37 -1.52 -8.97
N ALA A 268 4.37 -1.79 -9.81
CA ALA A 268 4.19 -2.43 -11.13
C ALA A 268 4.80 -3.83 -11.13
N PRO A 269 4.55 -4.68 -12.14
CA PRO A 269 5.28 -5.92 -12.35
C PRO A 269 6.79 -5.67 -12.47
N ALA A 270 7.63 -6.55 -11.92
CA ALA A 270 9.07 -6.48 -12.08
C ALA A 270 9.46 -6.60 -13.56
N GLY A 271 10.39 -5.75 -14.00
CA GLY A 271 10.80 -5.66 -15.40
C GLY A 271 9.98 -4.68 -16.25
N THR A 272 9.06 -3.91 -15.63
CA THR A 272 8.47 -2.72 -16.29
C THR A 272 9.59 -1.74 -16.68
N PRO A 273 9.56 -1.16 -17.90
CA PRO A 273 10.61 -0.28 -18.39
C PRO A 273 10.89 0.91 -17.45
N PRO A 274 12.17 1.30 -17.27
CA PRO A 274 12.52 2.35 -16.32
C PRO A 274 11.91 3.74 -16.62
N ASP A 275 11.68 4.07 -17.88
CA ASP A 275 11.03 5.31 -18.31
C ASP A 275 9.55 5.32 -17.94
N VAL A 276 8.87 4.19 -18.11
CA VAL A 276 7.48 3.99 -17.65
C VAL A 276 7.38 4.13 -16.13
N LEU A 277 8.30 3.50 -15.38
CA LEU A 277 8.34 3.63 -13.91
C LEU A 277 8.59 5.08 -13.47
N ARG A 278 9.46 5.82 -14.15
CA ARG A 278 9.67 7.25 -13.87
C ARG A 278 8.41 8.08 -14.11
N THR A 279 7.70 7.83 -15.22
CA THR A 279 6.44 8.50 -15.52
C THR A 279 5.38 8.21 -14.46
N LEU A 280 5.21 6.94 -14.10
CA LEU A 280 4.26 6.52 -13.05
C LEU A 280 4.61 7.13 -11.68
N HIS A 281 5.89 7.14 -11.31
CA HIS A 281 6.35 7.75 -10.07
C HIS A 281 6.05 9.25 -10.03
N ALA A 282 6.44 10.01 -11.06
CA ALA A 282 6.19 11.44 -11.13
C ALA A 282 4.69 11.77 -11.05
N ALA A 283 3.86 11.01 -11.78
CA ALA A 283 2.42 11.16 -11.74
C ALA A 283 1.84 10.81 -10.35
N THR A 284 2.35 9.77 -9.69
CA THR A 284 1.92 9.38 -8.34
C THR A 284 2.26 10.46 -7.32
N VAL A 285 3.47 11.02 -7.35
CA VAL A 285 3.87 12.12 -6.46
C VAL A 285 2.94 13.33 -6.65
N LYS A 286 2.66 13.69 -7.90
CA LYS A 286 1.72 14.78 -8.23
C LYS A 286 0.31 14.47 -7.71
N ALA A 287 -0.19 13.26 -7.92
CA ALA A 287 -1.50 12.82 -7.46
C ALA A 287 -1.62 12.89 -5.95
N MET A 288 -0.61 12.42 -5.21
CA MET A 288 -0.62 12.43 -3.73
C MET A 288 -0.48 13.85 -3.14
N ALA A 289 0.07 14.80 -3.88
CA ALA A 289 0.15 16.21 -3.49
C ALA A 289 -1.16 16.99 -3.72
N ALA A 290 -2.15 16.40 -4.41
CA ALA A 290 -3.42 17.07 -4.70
C ALA A 290 -4.19 17.39 -3.40
N PRO A 291 -4.78 18.61 -3.26
CA PRO A 291 -5.53 19.00 -2.06
C PRO A 291 -6.70 18.05 -1.73
N SER A 292 -7.32 17.46 -2.75
CA SER A 292 -8.40 16.47 -2.62
C SER A 292 -7.99 15.25 -1.78
N GLN A 293 -6.74 14.79 -1.89
CA GLN A 293 -6.21 13.68 -1.09
C GLN A 293 -6.31 13.99 0.42
N LYS A 294 -5.87 15.18 0.82
CA LYS A 294 -5.93 15.60 2.23
C LYS A 294 -7.35 15.79 2.71
N THR A 295 -8.15 16.55 1.96
CA THR A 295 -9.53 16.87 2.36
C THR A 295 -10.43 15.65 2.47
N GLN A 296 -10.21 14.62 1.66
CA GLN A 296 -11.00 13.38 1.70
C GLN A 296 -10.49 12.37 2.73
N LEU A 297 -9.18 12.28 2.95
CA LEU A 297 -8.57 11.16 3.67
C LEU A 297 -8.11 11.51 5.10
N GLU A 298 -7.60 12.71 5.36
CA GLU A 298 -7.14 13.09 6.70
C GLU A 298 -8.25 13.03 7.78
N PRO A 299 -9.51 13.44 7.49
CA PRO A 299 -10.59 13.26 8.47
C PRO A 299 -10.83 11.80 8.88
N LEU A 300 -10.51 10.86 7.99
CA LEU A 300 -10.63 9.42 8.24
C LEU A 300 -9.41 8.82 8.96
N GLY A 301 -8.43 9.66 9.34
CA GLY A 301 -7.19 9.21 9.94
C GLY A 301 -6.22 8.57 8.93
N ILE A 302 -6.40 8.83 7.65
CA ILE A 302 -5.54 8.36 6.55
C ILE A 302 -4.64 9.51 6.15
N GLU A 303 -3.33 9.25 6.14
CA GLU A 303 -2.32 10.24 5.81
C GLU A 303 -1.83 10.01 4.37
N PRO A 304 -2.12 10.93 3.43
CA PRO A 304 -1.53 10.88 2.09
C PRO A 304 -0.06 11.26 2.17
N VAL A 305 0.78 10.42 1.58
CA VAL A 305 2.24 10.59 1.53
C VAL A 305 2.77 10.22 0.16
N SER A 306 4.04 10.49 -0.09
CA SER A 306 4.79 9.96 -1.23
C SER A 306 6.22 9.62 -0.82
N SER A 307 6.85 8.72 -1.56
CA SER A 307 8.25 8.35 -1.35
C SER A 307 8.96 8.12 -2.67
N THR A 308 10.30 8.06 -2.65
CA THR A 308 11.02 7.49 -3.80
C THR A 308 10.81 5.98 -3.87
N PRO A 309 11.00 5.36 -5.05
CA PRO A 309 10.95 3.91 -5.22
C PRO A 309 11.92 3.17 -4.27
N GLU A 310 13.13 3.70 -4.08
CA GLU A 310 14.17 3.12 -3.22
C GLU A 310 13.77 3.18 -1.75
N ALA A 311 13.19 4.29 -1.30
CA ALA A 311 12.68 4.45 0.07
C ALA A 311 11.54 3.47 0.32
N PHE A 312 10.62 3.31 -0.65
CA PHE A 312 9.53 2.33 -0.53
C PHE A 312 10.06 0.89 -0.52
N ALA A 313 11.02 0.55 -1.39
CA ALA A 313 11.68 -0.75 -1.35
C ALA A 313 12.37 -1.02 -0.01
N LYS A 314 13.00 -0.01 0.60
CA LYS A 314 13.60 -0.10 1.93
C LYS A 314 12.54 -0.37 2.99
N THR A 315 11.43 0.35 2.97
CA THR A 315 10.29 0.13 3.88
C THR A 315 9.80 -1.33 3.80
N ILE A 316 9.60 -1.85 2.58
CA ILE A 316 9.17 -3.25 2.39
C ILE A 316 10.16 -4.23 3.02
N ARG A 317 11.47 -4.08 2.79
CA ARG A 317 12.50 -4.97 3.35
C ARG A 317 12.55 -4.94 4.87
N ASP A 318 12.49 -3.74 5.44
CA ASP A 318 12.57 -3.56 6.89
C ASP A 318 11.33 -4.14 7.58
N GLU A 319 10.16 -3.90 6.99
CA GLU A 319 8.89 -4.45 7.49
C GLU A 319 8.81 -5.98 7.33
N GLN A 320 9.32 -6.56 6.24
CA GLN A 320 9.39 -8.02 6.11
C GLN A 320 10.18 -8.67 7.27
N LYS A 321 11.35 -8.12 7.59
CA LYS A 321 12.17 -8.62 8.71
C LYS A 321 11.42 -8.48 10.03
N ARG A 322 10.85 -7.30 10.26
CA ARG A 322 10.10 -7.00 11.48
C ARG A 322 8.93 -7.94 11.69
N TRP A 323 8.10 -8.12 10.64
CA TRP A 323 6.91 -8.96 10.74
C TRP A 323 7.24 -10.45 10.79
N ALA A 324 8.29 -10.90 10.12
CA ALA A 324 8.78 -12.28 10.28
C ALA A 324 9.14 -12.58 11.73
N ASP A 325 9.79 -11.65 12.44
CA ASP A 325 10.13 -11.80 13.85
C ASP A 325 8.90 -11.78 14.77
N VAL A 326 7.97 -10.84 14.55
CA VAL A 326 6.72 -10.75 15.34
C VAL A 326 5.85 -11.99 15.16
N ILE A 327 5.67 -12.45 13.91
CA ILE A 327 4.87 -13.64 13.57
C ILE A 327 5.47 -14.89 14.20
N ARG A 328 6.80 -15.06 14.10
CA ARG A 328 7.51 -16.22 14.69
C ARG A 328 7.41 -16.23 16.21
N GLN A 329 7.68 -15.09 16.87
CA GLN A 329 7.65 -14.98 18.33
C GLN A 329 6.22 -15.10 18.89
N GLY A 330 5.25 -14.50 18.20
CA GLY A 330 3.83 -14.55 18.55
C GLY A 330 3.13 -15.86 18.15
N ARG A 331 3.83 -16.78 17.45
CA ARG A 331 3.25 -18.01 16.89
C ARG A 331 1.98 -17.74 16.08
N ILE A 332 1.99 -16.63 15.33
CA ILE A 332 0.83 -16.18 14.56
C ILE A 332 0.71 -17.04 13.30
N SER A 333 -0.48 -17.60 13.05
CA SER A 333 -0.81 -18.35 11.83
C SER A 333 -1.91 -17.64 11.02
N ALA A 334 -2.03 -18.01 9.75
CA ALA A 334 -3.10 -17.54 8.88
C ALA A 334 -4.45 -18.23 9.15
N ASP A 335 -4.44 -19.37 9.84
CA ASP A 335 -5.58 -20.25 10.12
C ASP A 335 -6.25 -19.90 11.45
#